data_bfc4435e0f594a824f39574a5da65195
#
_entry.id   bfc4435e0f594a824f39574a5da65195
#
_cell.length_a   1.000
_cell.length_b   1.000
_cell.length_c   1.000
_cell.angle_alpha   90.00
_cell.angle_beta   90.00
_cell.angle_gamma   90.00
#
_symmetry.space_group_name_H-M   'P 1'
#
loop_
_entity.id
_entity.type
_entity.pdbx_description
1 polymer ?
#
loop_
_entity_poly.entity_id
_entity_poly.type
_entity_poly.pdbx_seq_one_letter_code
_entity_poly.pdbx_strand_id
1 'polypeptide(L)'
;MKPSAECCSPKFWLVLAVLAVSGSKARSQKSAPSIGIAVILVGTSDEVAIKDAHEKDDFHHLSVVPRVELVAMNETDPKSIITRICDLMSDRKIQGVVFADDTDQEAIAQILDFISAQTLTPILGIHGGSSMIMADKDESSMFFQFGPSIEQQASVMLNIMEEYDWYIFSIVTTYFPGYQDFVNKIRSTIENSFVGWELEEVLLLDMSLDDGDSKIQNQLKKLQSPIILLYCTKEEATYIFEVANSVGLTGYGYTWIVPSLVAGDTDTVPSEFPTGLISVSYDEWDYGLPARVRDGIAIITTAASDMLSEHSFIPEPKSSCYNTHEKRIYQSNMLNRW
;
A
#
# COMPACT_ATOMS: atom_id res chain seq x y z
N MET A 1 -2.58 31.96 -88.40
CA MET A 1 -1.99 32.58 -87.21
C MET A 1 -1.73 31.51 -86.18
N LYS A 2 -0.45 31.17 -86.00
CA LYS A 2 -0.03 30.22 -84.94
C LYS A 2 0.24 31.02 -83.68
N PRO A 3 -0.09 30.58 -82.50
CA PRO A 3 0.52 31.04 -81.29
C PRO A 3 1.62 30.09 -80.85
N SER A 4 2.71 30.73 -80.55
CA SER A 4 4.03 30.22 -80.17
C SER A 4 3.96 29.50 -78.81
N ALA A 5 4.60 28.36 -78.81
CA ALA A 5 4.96 27.67 -77.57
C ALA A 5 6.25 28.25 -77.02
N GLU A 6 6.21 28.92 -75.92
CA GLU A 6 7.41 29.26 -75.15
C GLU A 6 7.18 29.03 -73.66
N CYS A 7 8.17 28.39 -73.11
CA CYS A 7 8.60 28.46 -71.72
C CYS A 7 8.10 27.41 -70.70
N CYS A 8 8.84 26.34 -70.67
CA CYS A 8 9.14 25.73 -69.37
C CYS A 8 10.65 25.43 -69.33
N SER A 9 11.38 26.31 -68.69
CA SER A 9 12.82 26.17 -68.47
C SER A 9 13.11 24.97 -67.55
N PRO A 10 14.11 24.12 -67.88
CA PRO A 10 14.48 22.96 -67.06
C PRO A 10 14.94 23.30 -65.63
N LYS A 11 15.21 24.55 -65.35
CA LYS A 11 15.60 25.04 -64.01
C LYS A 11 14.41 25.09 -63.03
N PHE A 12 13.18 25.17 -63.51
CA PHE A 12 11.99 25.23 -62.66
C PHE A 12 11.68 23.83 -62.07
N TRP A 13 11.94 22.78 -62.80
CA TRP A 13 11.77 21.40 -62.35
C TRP A 13 12.83 20.98 -61.31
N LEU A 14 14.04 21.52 -61.39
CA LEU A 14 15.11 21.24 -60.42
C LEU A 14 14.84 21.89 -59.06
N VAL A 15 14.22 23.07 -59.03
CA VAL A 15 13.82 23.73 -57.76
C VAL A 15 12.66 23.01 -57.09
N LEU A 16 11.69 22.50 -57.86
CA LEU A 16 10.58 21.70 -57.32
C LEU A 16 11.05 20.33 -56.82
N ALA A 17 12.03 19.69 -57.47
CA ALA A 17 12.62 18.44 -57.04
C ALA A 17 13.43 18.60 -55.73
N VAL A 18 14.16 19.72 -55.56
CA VAL A 18 14.91 20.01 -54.31
C VAL A 18 13.97 20.35 -53.15
N LEU A 19 12.84 21.01 -53.39
CA LEU A 19 11.84 21.26 -52.37
C LEU A 19 11.04 20.00 -51.96
N ALA A 20 10.90 19.03 -52.88
CA ALA A 20 10.25 17.75 -52.57
C ALA A 20 11.16 16.79 -51.79
N VAL A 21 12.49 16.91 -51.88
CA VAL A 21 13.44 16.07 -51.14
C VAL A 21 13.72 16.64 -49.71
N SER A 22 13.50 17.94 -49.49
CA SER A 22 13.68 18.57 -48.18
C SER A 22 12.45 18.46 -47.27
N GLY A 23 11.36 17.82 -47.72
CA GLY A 23 10.04 17.81 -47.01
C GLY A 23 9.67 16.54 -46.29
N SER A 24 10.51 15.53 -46.17
CA SER A 24 10.12 14.32 -45.41
C SER A 24 11.25 13.77 -44.56
N LYS A 25 11.75 14.57 -43.62
CA LYS A 25 12.11 13.98 -42.35
C LYS A 25 10.78 13.70 -41.61
N ALA A 26 10.19 12.54 -41.86
CA ALA A 26 9.22 11.97 -40.96
C ALA A 26 9.92 11.94 -39.59
N ARG A 27 9.50 12.84 -38.72
CA ARG A 27 9.86 12.79 -37.31
C ARG A 27 9.31 11.45 -36.85
N SER A 28 10.16 10.43 -36.74
CA SER A 28 9.81 9.20 -36.05
C SER A 28 9.29 9.66 -34.68
N GLN A 29 7.99 9.65 -34.50
CA GLN A 29 7.39 9.84 -33.21
C GLN A 29 7.90 8.64 -32.40
N LYS A 30 8.96 8.86 -31.58
CA LYS A 30 9.36 7.89 -30.60
C LYS A 30 8.12 7.66 -29.75
N SER A 31 7.54 6.48 -29.86
CA SER A 31 6.48 6.07 -28.94
C SER A 31 7.01 6.25 -27.51
N ALA A 32 6.17 6.77 -26.62
CA ALA A 32 6.54 6.91 -25.23
C ALA A 32 7.04 5.54 -24.71
N PRO A 33 8.11 5.51 -23.92
CA PRO A 33 8.59 4.27 -23.32
C PRO A 33 7.47 3.65 -22.49
N SER A 34 7.37 2.33 -22.48
CA SER A 34 6.38 1.59 -21.70
C SER A 34 7.04 0.83 -20.57
N ILE A 35 6.37 0.78 -19.41
CA ILE A 35 6.74 -0.06 -18.27
C ILE A 35 5.73 -1.18 -18.10
N GLY A 36 6.21 -2.36 -17.68
CA GLY A 36 5.36 -3.50 -17.32
C GLY A 36 4.98 -3.45 -15.85
N ILE A 37 3.69 -3.51 -15.55
CA ILE A 37 3.17 -3.59 -14.18
C ILE A 37 2.30 -4.84 -14.08
N ALA A 38 2.63 -5.73 -13.14
CA ALA A 38 1.78 -6.87 -12.81
C ALA A 38 0.80 -6.47 -11.71
N VAL A 39 -0.48 -6.69 -11.92
CA VAL A 39 -1.53 -6.60 -10.89
C VAL A 39 -1.92 -8.02 -10.52
N ILE A 40 -1.60 -8.42 -9.31
CA ILE A 40 -1.84 -9.78 -8.80
C ILE A 40 -2.97 -9.72 -7.77
N LEU A 41 -4.04 -10.45 -8.06
CA LEU A 41 -5.22 -10.57 -7.21
C LEU A 41 -5.34 -12.00 -6.70
N VAL A 42 -5.43 -12.17 -5.39
CA VAL A 42 -5.53 -13.47 -4.74
C VAL A 42 -6.86 -13.57 -4.02
N GLY A 43 -7.69 -14.54 -4.41
CA GLY A 43 -8.97 -14.82 -3.76
C GLY A 43 -10.09 -13.82 -4.10
N THR A 44 -9.82 -12.77 -4.86
CA THR A 44 -10.81 -11.70 -5.09
C THR A 44 -11.70 -11.96 -6.30
N SER A 45 -12.98 -11.60 -6.21
CA SER A 45 -13.97 -11.70 -7.29
C SER A 45 -14.05 -10.44 -8.18
N ASP A 46 -13.27 -9.40 -7.87
CA ASP A 46 -13.41 -8.07 -8.48
C ASP A 46 -12.62 -7.87 -9.79
N GLU A 47 -12.11 -8.94 -10.39
CA GLU A 47 -11.28 -8.89 -11.60
C GLU A 47 -11.91 -8.07 -12.74
N VAL A 48 -13.21 -8.20 -12.95
CA VAL A 48 -13.93 -7.47 -14.02
C VAL A 48 -13.99 -5.98 -13.73
N ALA A 49 -14.31 -5.60 -12.47
CA ALA A 49 -14.39 -4.20 -12.06
C ALA A 49 -13.02 -3.51 -12.13
N ILE A 50 -11.96 -4.23 -11.79
CA ILE A 50 -10.58 -3.75 -11.85
C ILE A 50 -10.13 -3.54 -13.29
N LYS A 51 -10.46 -4.47 -14.18
CA LYS A 51 -10.17 -4.33 -15.61
C LYS A 51 -10.86 -3.12 -16.21
N ASP A 52 -12.14 -2.92 -15.91
CA ASP A 52 -12.92 -1.76 -16.37
C ASP A 52 -12.36 -0.44 -15.81
N ALA A 53 -11.93 -0.42 -14.55
CA ALA A 53 -11.34 0.76 -13.94
C ALA A 53 -10.02 1.13 -14.60
N HIS A 54 -9.16 0.15 -14.90
CA HIS A 54 -7.88 0.36 -15.55
C HIS A 54 -8.02 0.85 -17.00
N GLU A 55 -8.95 0.30 -17.78
CA GLU A 55 -9.16 0.71 -19.18
C GLU A 55 -9.64 2.16 -19.33
N LYS A 56 -10.23 2.73 -18.26
CA LYS A 56 -10.70 4.13 -18.23
C LYS A 56 -9.64 5.15 -17.84
N ASP A 57 -8.50 4.70 -17.34
CA ASP A 57 -7.44 5.61 -16.89
C ASP A 57 -6.61 6.13 -18.06
N ASP A 58 -6.48 7.44 -18.09
CA ASP A 58 -5.76 8.17 -19.13
C ASP A 58 -4.38 8.64 -18.62
N PHE A 59 -3.34 7.86 -18.90
CA PHE A 59 -1.95 8.18 -18.57
C PHE A 59 -1.24 9.04 -19.63
N HIS A 60 -1.97 9.65 -20.58
CA HIS A 60 -1.39 10.43 -21.69
C HIS A 60 -0.61 11.67 -21.25
N HIS A 61 -0.83 12.15 -20.03
CA HIS A 61 -0.08 13.26 -19.45
C HIS A 61 1.31 12.88 -18.95
N LEU A 62 1.60 11.57 -18.80
CA LEU A 62 2.89 11.07 -18.34
C LEU A 62 3.83 10.79 -19.52
N SER A 63 5.14 10.86 -19.28
CA SER A 63 6.17 10.55 -20.26
C SER A 63 6.35 9.05 -20.48
N VAL A 64 5.69 8.21 -19.67
CA VAL A 64 5.75 6.75 -19.67
C VAL A 64 4.33 6.18 -19.70
N VAL A 65 4.13 5.09 -20.43
CA VAL A 65 2.84 4.41 -20.54
C VAL A 65 2.90 3.06 -19.81
N PRO A 66 1.99 2.78 -18.85
CA PRO A 66 1.93 1.49 -18.19
C PRO A 66 1.38 0.42 -19.14
N ARG A 67 1.99 -0.75 -19.12
CA ARG A 67 1.48 -1.98 -19.71
C ARG A 67 1.10 -2.91 -18.57
N VAL A 68 -0.18 -2.93 -18.23
CA VAL A 68 -0.68 -3.69 -17.09
C VAL A 68 -0.98 -5.13 -17.48
N GLU A 69 -0.55 -6.05 -16.65
CA GLU A 69 -0.86 -7.47 -16.73
C GLU A 69 -1.63 -7.89 -15.48
N LEU A 70 -2.91 -8.22 -15.66
CA LEU A 70 -3.78 -8.68 -14.59
C LEU A 70 -3.63 -10.18 -14.42
N VAL A 71 -3.37 -10.63 -13.20
CA VAL A 71 -3.15 -12.01 -12.83
C VAL A 71 -4.01 -12.37 -11.63
N ALA A 72 -4.94 -13.28 -11.82
CA ALA A 72 -5.72 -13.86 -10.72
C ALA A 72 -5.06 -15.16 -10.24
N MET A 73 -5.06 -15.37 -8.93
CA MET A 73 -4.64 -16.61 -8.27
C MET A 73 -5.58 -16.93 -7.11
N ASN A 74 -5.65 -18.22 -6.77
CA ASN A 74 -6.46 -18.69 -5.64
C ASN A 74 -5.61 -19.16 -4.46
N GLU A 75 -4.32 -19.42 -4.70
CA GLU A 75 -3.39 -19.92 -3.70
C GLU A 75 -2.75 -18.77 -2.93
N THR A 76 -2.79 -18.86 -1.61
CA THR A 76 -2.20 -17.88 -0.67
C THR A 76 -0.93 -18.41 -0.01
N ASP A 77 -0.49 -19.62 -0.34
CA ASP A 77 0.71 -20.16 0.25
C ASP A 77 1.99 -19.50 -0.28
N PRO A 78 3.04 -19.37 0.55
CA PRO A 78 4.28 -18.67 0.21
C PRO A 78 4.93 -19.16 -1.08
N LYS A 79 4.92 -20.48 -1.32
CA LYS A 79 5.56 -21.09 -2.49
C LYS A 79 4.84 -20.66 -3.77
N SER A 80 3.53 -20.70 -3.79
CA SER A 80 2.71 -20.31 -4.95
C SER A 80 2.89 -18.83 -5.28
N ILE A 81 2.88 -17.94 -4.26
CA ILE A 81 3.11 -16.52 -4.44
C ILE A 81 4.50 -16.24 -5.02
N ILE A 82 5.56 -16.82 -4.41
CA ILE A 82 6.94 -16.63 -4.88
C ILE A 82 7.07 -17.14 -6.32
N THR A 83 6.59 -18.37 -6.59
CA THR A 83 6.69 -18.98 -7.93
C THR A 83 5.98 -18.09 -8.96
N ARG A 84 4.76 -17.62 -8.66
CA ARG A 84 3.99 -16.80 -9.61
C ARG A 84 4.64 -15.48 -9.94
N ILE A 85 5.16 -14.77 -8.93
CA ILE A 85 5.85 -13.49 -9.14
C ILE A 85 7.15 -13.73 -9.95
N CYS A 86 7.92 -14.77 -9.61
CA CYS A 86 9.16 -15.09 -10.30
C CYS A 86 8.93 -15.53 -11.75
N ASP A 87 7.87 -16.28 -12.04
CA ASP A 87 7.49 -16.65 -13.41
C ASP A 87 7.12 -15.41 -14.23
N LEU A 88 6.32 -14.50 -13.65
CA LEU A 88 5.97 -13.24 -14.32
C LEU A 88 7.20 -12.38 -14.64
N MET A 89 8.16 -12.32 -13.72
CA MET A 89 9.41 -11.59 -13.95
C MET A 89 10.28 -12.24 -15.02
N SER A 90 10.25 -13.56 -15.11
CA SER A 90 11.03 -14.32 -16.11
C SER A 90 10.42 -14.25 -17.51
N ASP A 91 9.11 -14.33 -17.61
CA ASP A 91 8.38 -14.37 -18.87
C ASP A 91 8.11 -12.97 -19.45
N ARG A 92 8.01 -11.99 -18.60
CA ARG A 92 7.58 -10.61 -18.94
C ARG A 92 8.56 -9.59 -18.37
N LYS A 93 8.67 -8.46 -19.04
CA LYS A 93 9.40 -7.30 -18.48
C LYS A 93 8.52 -6.56 -17.48
N ILE A 94 8.55 -6.99 -16.22
CA ILE A 94 7.79 -6.39 -15.11
C ILE A 94 8.73 -5.47 -14.32
N GLN A 95 8.39 -4.19 -14.25
CA GLN A 95 9.12 -3.17 -13.48
C GLN A 95 8.47 -2.86 -12.14
N GLY A 96 7.20 -3.27 -11.93
CA GLY A 96 6.52 -3.08 -10.65
C GLY A 96 5.37 -4.05 -10.49
N VAL A 97 4.97 -4.27 -9.24
CA VAL A 97 3.88 -5.19 -8.87
C VAL A 97 2.90 -4.46 -7.95
N VAL A 98 1.61 -4.60 -8.24
CA VAL A 98 0.51 -4.23 -7.35
C VAL A 98 -0.12 -5.53 -6.88
N PHE A 99 -0.20 -5.73 -5.58
CA PHE A 99 -0.64 -7.00 -4.98
C PHE A 99 -1.81 -6.77 -4.02
N ALA A 100 -2.85 -7.57 -4.18
CA ALA A 100 -4.01 -7.60 -3.30
C ALA A 100 -4.42 -9.04 -2.99
N ASP A 101 -4.80 -9.29 -1.75
CA ASP A 101 -5.31 -10.57 -1.28
C ASP A 101 -6.48 -10.38 -0.32
N ASP A 102 -7.25 -11.45 -0.09
CA ASP A 102 -8.41 -11.44 0.81
C ASP A 102 -8.08 -12.08 2.18
N THR A 103 -6.80 -12.18 2.53
CA THR A 103 -6.38 -12.75 3.81
C THR A 103 -6.14 -11.66 4.84
N ASP A 104 -6.10 -12.06 6.11
CA ASP A 104 -5.64 -11.24 7.24
C ASP A 104 -4.30 -11.74 7.80
N GLN A 105 -3.45 -12.34 6.94
CA GLN A 105 -2.18 -12.93 7.31
C GLN A 105 -1.01 -12.00 6.99
N GLU A 106 -0.37 -11.43 8.01
CA GLU A 106 0.85 -10.60 7.89
C GLU A 106 1.99 -11.33 7.14
N ALA A 107 2.01 -12.66 7.18
CA ALA A 107 3.01 -13.47 6.48
C ALA A 107 3.09 -13.18 4.97
N ILE A 108 1.99 -12.74 4.34
CA ILE A 108 1.98 -12.33 2.94
C ILE A 108 2.83 -11.08 2.73
N ALA A 109 2.68 -10.06 3.58
CA ALA A 109 3.51 -8.87 3.54
C ALA A 109 5.01 -9.21 3.68
N GLN A 110 5.37 -10.11 4.59
CA GLN A 110 6.75 -10.56 4.79
C GLN A 110 7.32 -11.25 3.53
N ILE A 111 6.52 -12.06 2.85
CA ILE A 111 6.93 -12.70 1.59
C ILE A 111 7.19 -11.66 0.50
N LEU A 112 6.30 -10.68 0.36
CA LEU A 112 6.41 -9.63 -0.66
C LEU A 112 7.61 -8.71 -0.37
N ASP A 113 7.87 -8.39 0.89
CA ASP A 113 9.06 -7.66 1.32
C ASP A 113 10.33 -8.41 0.93
N PHE A 114 10.40 -9.70 1.24
CA PHE A 114 11.52 -10.56 0.86
C PHE A 114 11.73 -10.59 -0.65
N ILE A 115 10.67 -10.78 -1.45
CA ILE A 115 10.77 -10.78 -2.92
C ILE A 115 11.26 -9.43 -3.42
N SER A 116 10.72 -8.33 -2.89
CA SER A 116 11.11 -6.98 -3.26
C SER A 116 12.59 -6.73 -2.94
N ALA A 117 13.07 -7.11 -1.76
CA ALA A 117 14.47 -7.00 -1.36
C ALA A 117 15.42 -7.79 -2.28
N GLN A 118 15.03 -9.02 -2.67
CA GLN A 118 15.86 -9.87 -3.54
C GLN A 118 15.87 -9.42 -5.00
N THR A 119 14.76 -8.92 -5.50
CA THR A 119 14.61 -8.54 -6.92
C THR A 119 14.82 -7.06 -7.16
N LEU A 120 14.79 -6.24 -6.11
CA LEU A 120 14.78 -4.77 -6.18
C LEU A 120 13.69 -4.25 -7.11
N THR A 121 12.53 -4.89 -7.03
CA THR A 121 11.34 -4.53 -7.77
C THR A 121 10.35 -3.87 -6.81
N PRO A 122 9.81 -2.69 -7.12
CA PRO A 122 8.78 -2.08 -6.31
C PRO A 122 7.53 -2.95 -6.29
N ILE A 123 7.05 -3.23 -5.09
CA ILE A 123 5.82 -3.98 -4.84
C ILE A 123 4.93 -3.15 -3.93
N LEU A 124 3.68 -2.95 -4.33
CA LEU A 124 2.66 -2.28 -3.52
C LEU A 124 1.65 -3.30 -3.02
N GLY A 125 1.61 -3.54 -1.71
CA GLY A 125 0.56 -4.30 -1.04
C GLY A 125 -0.62 -3.38 -0.75
N ILE A 126 -1.77 -3.60 -1.39
CA ILE A 126 -2.88 -2.64 -1.40
C ILE A 126 -4.13 -3.11 -0.67
N HIS A 127 -4.23 -4.40 -0.34
CA HIS A 127 -5.39 -4.98 0.34
C HIS A 127 -5.04 -6.30 1.01
N GLY A 128 -5.75 -6.64 2.09
CA GLY A 128 -5.59 -7.89 2.81
C GLY A 128 -4.29 -7.98 3.60
N GLY A 129 -3.76 -9.18 3.75
CA GLY A 129 -2.50 -9.44 4.47
C GLY A 129 -1.31 -8.68 3.91
N SER A 130 -1.30 -8.42 2.59
CA SER A 130 -0.25 -7.63 1.95
C SER A 130 -0.22 -6.17 2.40
N SER A 131 -1.32 -5.63 2.91
CA SER A 131 -1.41 -4.26 3.43
C SER A 131 -1.25 -4.18 4.95
N MET A 132 -1.04 -5.30 5.64
CA MET A 132 -0.84 -5.34 7.09
C MET A 132 0.54 -4.82 7.49
N ILE A 133 0.59 -4.10 8.61
CA ILE A 133 1.82 -3.54 9.16
C ILE A 133 2.77 -4.67 9.55
N MET A 134 4.02 -4.56 9.13
CA MET A 134 5.07 -5.55 9.39
C MET A 134 5.93 -5.14 10.59
N ALA A 135 6.43 -6.17 11.31
CA ALA A 135 7.38 -6.01 12.41
C ALA A 135 8.69 -5.37 11.96
N ASP A 136 9.30 -5.99 10.97
CA ASP A 136 10.60 -5.61 10.43
C ASP A 136 10.54 -5.63 8.91
N LYS A 137 11.06 -4.59 8.29
CA LYS A 137 11.19 -4.47 6.84
C LYS A 137 12.66 -4.53 6.46
N ASP A 138 13.00 -5.25 5.40
CA ASP A 138 14.37 -5.29 4.88
C ASP A 138 14.79 -3.91 4.37
N GLU A 139 15.98 -3.44 4.77
CA GLU A 139 16.50 -2.12 4.38
C GLU A 139 16.67 -1.96 2.86
N SER A 140 16.85 -3.07 2.13
CA SER A 140 16.98 -3.08 0.67
C SER A 140 15.65 -3.24 -0.05
N SER A 141 14.55 -3.41 0.67
CA SER A 141 13.23 -3.64 0.10
C SER A 141 12.59 -2.37 -0.44
N MET A 142 11.95 -2.51 -1.60
CA MET A 142 11.07 -1.52 -2.19
C MET A 142 9.59 -1.96 -2.09
N PHE A 143 9.26 -2.65 -1.02
CA PHE A 143 7.89 -3.01 -0.70
C PHE A 143 7.22 -1.88 0.06
N PHE A 144 6.06 -1.46 -0.41
CA PHE A 144 5.24 -0.43 0.22
C PHE A 144 3.83 -0.96 0.46
N GLN A 145 3.22 -0.46 1.51
CA GLN A 145 1.88 -0.84 1.91
C GLN A 145 0.92 0.34 1.76
N PHE A 146 -0.29 0.04 1.31
CA PHE A 146 -1.27 1.03 0.91
C PHE A 146 -2.44 1.02 1.90
N GLY A 147 -2.52 2.04 2.71
CA GLY A 147 -3.55 2.16 3.72
C GLY A 147 -3.37 3.43 4.56
N PRO A 148 -4.33 3.76 5.43
CA PRO A 148 -4.18 4.87 6.35
C PRO A 148 -3.03 4.59 7.31
N SER A 149 -2.19 5.59 7.55
CA SER A 149 -1.11 5.45 8.52
C SER A 149 -1.65 5.25 9.94
N ILE A 150 -0.82 4.69 10.81
CA ILE A 150 -1.14 4.53 12.24
C ILE A 150 -1.52 5.88 12.85
N GLU A 151 -0.76 6.93 12.50
CA GLU A 151 -0.96 8.29 13.01
C GLU A 151 -2.28 8.89 12.52
N GLN A 152 -2.69 8.61 11.28
CA GLN A 152 -4.01 9.05 10.77
C GLN A 152 -5.13 8.36 11.53
N GLN A 153 -5.05 7.06 11.76
CA GLN A 153 -6.04 6.31 12.51
C GLN A 153 -6.11 6.81 13.97
N ALA A 154 -4.97 7.02 14.62
CA ALA A 154 -4.92 7.61 15.97
C ALA A 154 -5.58 9.00 16.01
N SER A 155 -5.36 9.84 14.99
CA SER A 155 -6.02 11.14 14.90
C SER A 155 -7.53 11.03 14.75
N VAL A 156 -8.02 10.09 13.95
CA VAL A 156 -9.47 9.84 13.80
C VAL A 156 -10.08 9.35 15.12
N MET A 157 -9.38 8.48 15.87
CA MET A 157 -9.85 8.05 17.19
C MET A 157 -10.01 9.24 18.15
N LEU A 158 -9.03 10.13 18.19
CA LEU A 158 -9.12 11.35 19.02
C LEU A 158 -10.25 12.26 18.56
N ASN A 159 -10.48 12.43 17.25
CA ASN A 159 -11.59 13.22 16.73
C ASN A 159 -12.96 12.64 17.14
N ILE A 160 -13.10 11.29 17.13
CA ILE A 160 -14.30 10.63 17.61
C ILE A 160 -14.51 10.93 19.11
N MET A 161 -13.45 10.81 19.89
CA MET A 161 -13.52 11.08 21.33
C MET A 161 -13.85 12.55 21.62
N GLU A 162 -13.31 13.49 20.85
CA GLU A 162 -13.63 14.92 20.97
C GLU A 162 -15.10 15.22 20.63
N GLU A 163 -15.65 14.60 19.60
CA GLU A 163 -17.05 14.77 19.19
C GLU A 163 -18.03 14.31 20.27
N TYR A 164 -17.64 13.32 21.09
CA TYR A 164 -18.47 12.81 22.17
C TYR A 164 -18.08 13.32 23.58
N ASP A 165 -17.20 14.30 23.69
CA ASP A 165 -16.69 14.82 24.95
C ASP A 165 -15.99 13.76 25.82
N TRP A 166 -15.30 12.78 25.22
CA TRP A 166 -14.60 11.70 25.91
C TRP A 166 -13.14 12.04 26.14
N TYR A 167 -12.85 12.87 27.11
CA TYR A 167 -11.50 13.41 27.33
C TYR A 167 -10.63 12.59 28.27
N ILE A 168 -11.24 11.67 29.08
CA ILE A 168 -10.53 10.79 30.03
C ILE A 168 -10.41 9.41 29.43
N PHE A 169 -9.19 8.93 29.23
CA PHE A 169 -8.95 7.66 28.55
C PHE A 169 -7.62 7.01 28.93
N SER A 170 -7.48 5.74 28.59
CA SER A 170 -6.23 4.97 28.68
C SER A 170 -5.88 4.32 27.36
N ILE A 171 -4.62 3.95 27.19
CA ILE A 171 -4.11 3.24 26.03
C ILE A 171 -3.62 1.85 26.47
N VAL A 172 -3.99 0.82 25.74
CA VAL A 172 -3.48 -0.54 25.87
C VAL A 172 -2.79 -0.90 24.53
N THR A 173 -1.55 -1.35 24.61
CA THR A 173 -0.81 -1.83 23.45
C THR A 173 -0.06 -3.11 23.80
N THR A 174 0.33 -3.86 22.75
CA THR A 174 1.33 -4.92 22.82
C THR A 174 2.64 -4.44 22.19
N TYR A 175 3.65 -5.31 22.10
CA TYR A 175 4.89 -5.02 21.36
C TYR A 175 4.71 -5.12 19.84
N PHE A 176 3.46 -5.18 19.35
CA PHE A 176 3.19 -5.19 17.92
C PHE A 176 3.75 -3.92 17.26
N PRO A 177 4.40 -4.03 16.09
CA PRO A 177 5.06 -2.93 15.42
C PRO A 177 4.14 -1.72 15.20
N GLY A 178 4.71 -0.53 15.34
CA GLY A 178 3.95 0.72 15.24
C GLY A 178 3.30 1.18 16.54
N TYR A 179 3.35 0.38 17.63
CA TYR A 179 2.76 0.78 18.92
C TYR A 179 3.37 2.09 19.46
N GLN A 180 4.66 2.31 19.25
CA GLN A 180 5.33 3.55 19.67
C GLN A 180 4.81 4.75 18.88
N ASP A 181 4.66 4.60 17.57
CA ASP A 181 4.16 5.67 16.70
C ASP A 181 2.71 6.01 17.05
N PHE A 182 1.89 4.99 17.34
CA PHE A 182 0.54 5.17 17.84
C PHE A 182 0.48 5.98 19.14
N VAL A 183 1.22 5.56 20.16
CA VAL A 183 1.26 6.24 21.47
C VAL A 183 1.84 7.65 21.35
N ASN A 184 2.95 7.82 20.60
CA ASN A 184 3.60 9.12 20.42
C ASN A 184 2.70 10.09 19.67
N LYS A 185 1.96 9.62 18.65
CA LYS A 185 1.01 10.45 17.93
C LYS A 185 -0.09 10.97 18.84
N ILE A 186 -0.67 10.09 19.66
CA ILE A 186 -1.71 10.49 20.64
C ILE A 186 -1.15 11.51 21.62
N ARG A 187 -0.01 11.21 22.26
CA ARG A 187 0.63 12.12 23.21
C ARG A 187 0.91 13.50 22.62
N SER A 188 1.55 13.52 21.44
CA SER A 188 1.87 14.80 20.77
C SER A 188 0.62 15.60 20.38
N THR A 189 -0.47 14.91 20.03
CA THR A 189 -1.72 15.60 19.67
C THR A 189 -2.40 16.19 20.89
N ILE A 190 -2.51 15.45 22.00
CA ILE A 190 -3.17 15.94 23.23
C ILE A 190 -2.34 17.04 23.91
N GLU A 191 -1.00 16.93 23.91
CA GLU A 191 -0.10 17.97 24.47
C GLU A 191 -0.18 19.30 23.71
N ASN A 192 -0.44 19.28 22.41
CA ASN A 192 -0.58 20.47 21.58
C ASN A 192 -2.04 20.95 21.45
N SER A 193 -2.97 20.29 22.13
CA SER A 193 -4.38 20.65 22.12
C SER A 193 -4.73 21.59 23.28
N PHE A 194 -5.69 22.49 23.05
CA PHE A 194 -6.29 23.33 24.10
C PHE A 194 -7.44 22.62 24.84
N VAL A 195 -7.79 21.42 24.41
CA VAL A 195 -8.78 20.56 25.03
C VAL A 195 -8.17 19.90 26.28
N GLY A 196 -8.94 19.78 27.34
CA GLY A 196 -8.48 19.20 28.60
C GLY A 196 -8.42 17.68 28.59
N TRP A 197 -7.58 17.11 27.73
CA TRP A 197 -7.33 15.68 27.64
C TRP A 197 -6.66 15.14 28.90
N GLU A 198 -7.12 13.99 29.38
CA GLU A 198 -6.56 13.27 30.52
C GLU A 198 -6.24 11.83 30.12
N LEU A 199 -4.97 11.55 29.81
CA LEU A 199 -4.44 10.22 29.56
C LEU A 199 -4.01 9.60 30.89
N GLU A 200 -4.84 8.71 31.45
CA GLU A 200 -4.62 8.13 32.79
C GLU A 200 -3.52 7.08 32.78
N GLU A 201 -3.59 6.09 31.87
CA GLU A 201 -2.63 4.99 31.82
C GLU A 201 -2.24 4.65 30.38
N VAL A 202 -1.00 4.19 30.21
CA VAL A 202 -0.50 3.54 28.99
C VAL A 202 0.05 2.19 29.39
N LEU A 203 -0.69 1.14 29.08
CA LEU A 203 -0.29 -0.25 29.36
C LEU A 203 0.37 -0.86 28.12
N LEU A 204 1.57 -1.39 28.31
CA LEU A 204 2.27 -2.20 27.32
C LEU A 204 2.23 -3.67 27.78
N LEU A 205 1.47 -4.50 27.08
CA LEU A 205 1.27 -5.90 27.42
C LEU A 205 2.30 -6.76 26.68
N ASP A 206 2.93 -7.67 27.43
CA ASP A 206 3.86 -8.65 26.89
C ASP A 206 3.10 -9.97 26.67
N MET A 207 2.81 -10.27 25.40
CA MET A 207 2.05 -11.46 25.01
C MET A 207 2.93 -12.71 24.88
N SER A 208 4.26 -12.58 25.03
CA SER A 208 5.22 -13.69 24.87
C SER A 208 5.40 -14.55 26.10
N LEU A 209 4.85 -14.15 27.24
CA LEU A 209 5.07 -14.81 28.53
C LEU A 209 3.99 -15.84 28.81
N ASP A 210 4.38 -17.11 29.00
CA ASP A 210 3.51 -18.25 29.34
C ASP A 210 2.81 -18.14 30.71
N ASP A 211 3.24 -17.21 31.58
CA ASP A 211 2.57 -16.89 32.86
C ASP A 211 1.37 -15.93 32.69
N GLY A 212 0.86 -15.85 31.48
CA GLY A 212 0.06 -14.85 30.83
C GLY A 212 -1.12 -14.29 31.60
N ASP A 213 -2.08 -15.13 31.96
CA ASP A 213 -3.40 -14.66 32.40
C ASP A 213 -3.34 -13.78 33.66
N SER A 214 -2.59 -14.16 34.65
CA SER A 214 -2.55 -13.42 35.92
C SER A 214 -1.84 -12.07 35.79
N LYS A 215 -0.80 -11.98 34.97
CA LYS A 215 -0.06 -10.74 34.77
C LYS A 215 -0.85 -9.74 33.94
N ILE A 216 -1.40 -10.15 32.81
CA ILE A 216 -2.24 -9.33 31.95
C ILE A 216 -3.49 -8.90 32.72
N GLN A 217 -4.15 -9.82 33.43
CA GLN A 217 -5.30 -9.52 34.29
C GLN A 217 -4.96 -8.45 35.35
N ASN A 218 -3.81 -8.55 36.01
CA ASN A 218 -3.37 -7.57 37.00
C ASN A 218 -3.02 -6.22 36.40
N GLN A 219 -2.52 -6.19 35.15
CA GLN A 219 -2.29 -4.94 34.44
C GLN A 219 -3.62 -4.28 34.02
N LEU A 220 -4.55 -5.04 33.43
CA LEU A 220 -5.85 -4.53 33.04
C LEU A 220 -6.67 -3.99 34.22
N LYS A 221 -6.59 -4.60 35.40
CA LYS A 221 -7.24 -4.11 36.62
C LYS A 221 -6.79 -2.71 37.08
N LYS A 222 -5.70 -2.17 36.53
CA LYS A 222 -5.26 -0.80 36.81
C LYS A 222 -6.09 0.25 36.06
N LEU A 223 -6.74 -0.16 34.97
CA LEU A 223 -7.54 0.73 34.14
C LEU A 223 -8.77 1.18 34.91
N GLN A 224 -8.98 2.48 34.97
CA GLN A 224 -10.14 3.12 35.60
C GLN A 224 -10.90 4.00 34.61
N SER A 225 -10.28 4.39 33.51
CA SER A 225 -10.88 5.26 32.50
C SER A 225 -12.02 4.54 31.76
N PRO A 226 -13.09 5.26 31.45
CA PRO A 226 -14.24 4.70 30.71
C PRO A 226 -13.91 4.43 29.24
N ILE A 227 -12.93 5.11 28.67
CA ILE A 227 -12.52 4.97 27.26
C ILE A 227 -11.14 4.34 27.21
N ILE A 228 -11.01 3.30 26.38
CA ILE A 228 -9.76 2.56 26.23
C ILE A 228 -9.44 2.44 24.74
N LEU A 229 -8.27 2.94 24.34
CA LEU A 229 -7.73 2.75 23.01
C LEU A 229 -6.86 1.50 23.00
N LEU A 230 -7.10 0.59 22.06
CA LEU A 230 -6.32 -0.65 21.95
C LEU A 230 -5.58 -0.69 20.61
N TYR A 231 -4.28 -0.97 20.66
CA TYR A 231 -3.43 -1.18 19.47
C TYR A 231 -2.65 -2.48 19.63
N CYS A 232 -2.96 -3.47 18.81
CA CYS A 232 -2.35 -4.80 18.77
C CYS A 232 -2.79 -5.54 17.51
N THR A 233 -2.47 -6.83 17.35
CA THR A 233 -3.08 -7.67 16.30
C THR A 233 -4.50 -8.10 16.68
N LYS A 234 -5.26 -8.62 15.71
CA LYS A 234 -6.61 -9.17 15.93
C LYS A 234 -6.60 -10.37 16.86
N GLU A 235 -5.60 -11.24 16.72
CA GLU A 235 -5.42 -12.42 17.57
C GLU A 235 -5.10 -12.03 19.00
N GLU A 236 -4.20 -11.08 19.20
CA GLU A 236 -3.87 -10.55 20.54
C GLU A 236 -5.08 -9.87 21.16
N ALA A 237 -5.86 -9.11 20.37
CA ALA A 237 -7.08 -8.44 20.82
C ALA A 237 -8.12 -9.46 21.33
N THR A 238 -8.30 -10.57 20.63
CA THR A 238 -9.22 -11.64 21.04
C THR A 238 -8.90 -12.12 22.45
N TYR A 239 -7.64 -12.41 22.72
CA TYR A 239 -7.19 -12.82 24.05
C TYR A 239 -7.31 -11.68 25.08
N ILE A 240 -6.92 -10.46 24.74
CA ILE A 240 -7.03 -9.30 25.64
C ILE A 240 -8.48 -9.05 26.03
N PHE A 241 -9.42 -9.15 25.09
CA PHE A 241 -10.85 -8.98 25.38
C PHE A 241 -11.44 -10.11 26.24
N GLU A 242 -10.98 -11.35 26.06
CA GLU A 242 -11.35 -12.46 26.94
C GLU A 242 -10.93 -12.15 28.41
N VAL A 243 -9.68 -11.73 28.61
CA VAL A 243 -9.18 -11.34 29.94
C VAL A 243 -9.88 -10.08 30.45
N ALA A 244 -10.10 -9.07 29.61
CA ALA A 244 -10.83 -7.85 29.98
C ALA A 244 -12.26 -8.14 30.43
N ASN A 245 -12.94 -9.07 29.77
CA ASN A 245 -14.25 -9.51 30.14
C ASN A 245 -14.24 -10.18 31.52
N SER A 246 -13.25 -11.01 31.82
CA SER A 246 -13.11 -11.67 33.13
C SER A 246 -12.92 -10.70 34.30
N VAL A 247 -12.41 -9.48 34.03
CA VAL A 247 -12.22 -8.42 35.03
C VAL A 247 -13.28 -7.32 35.00
N GLY A 248 -14.27 -7.44 34.10
CA GLY A 248 -15.42 -6.52 34.02
C GLY A 248 -15.17 -5.23 33.22
N LEU A 249 -14.16 -5.19 32.35
CA LEU A 249 -13.81 -4.02 31.53
C LEU A 249 -14.50 -3.98 30.15
N THR A 250 -15.37 -4.94 29.85
CA THR A 250 -16.13 -5.00 28.58
C THR A 250 -17.61 -4.73 28.76
N GLY A 251 -18.02 -4.45 30.00
CA GLY A 251 -19.42 -4.19 30.36
C GLY A 251 -19.84 -2.72 30.23
N TYR A 252 -21.04 -2.44 30.72
CA TYR A 252 -21.60 -1.09 30.76
C TYR A 252 -20.65 -0.12 31.46
N GLY A 253 -20.39 1.01 30.82
CA GLY A 253 -19.50 2.06 31.33
C GLY A 253 -18.09 2.05 30.72
N TYR A 254 -17.75 1.04 29.90
CA TYR A 254 -16.49 0.99 29.17
C TYR A 254 -16.73 1.01 27.66
N THR A 255 -15.92 1.79 26.95
CA THR A 255 -15.91 1.83 25.49
C THR A 255 -14.48 1.62 24.99
N TRP A 256 -14.33 0.63 24.10
CA TRP A 256 -13.06 0.34 23.45
C TRP A 256 -13.06 0.91 22.04
N ILE A 257 -11.96 1.56 21.66
CA ILE A 257 -11.76 2.09 20.31
C ILE A 257 -10.50 1.46 19.74
N VAL A 258 -10.60 0.92 18.53
CA VAL A 258 -9.54 0.15 17.89
C VAL A 258 -9.27 0.62 16.46
N PRO A 259 -8.01 0.47 15.95
CA PRO A 259 -7.70 0.69 14.54
C PRO A 259 -8.23 -0.45 13.68
N SER A 260 -8.21 -0.23 12.37
CA SER A 260 -8.70 -1.20 11.38
C SER A 260 -8.01 -2.57 11.45
N LEU A 261 -6.72 -2.60 11.77
CA LEU A 261 -5.97 -3.86 11.89
C LEU A 261 -6.48 -4.79 13.00
N VAL A 262 -7.02 -4.22 14.09
CA VAL A 262 -7.59 -4.99 15.22
C VAL A 262 -8.95 -5.55 14.85
N ALA A 263 -9.79 -4.75 14.21
CA ALA A 263 -11.12 -5.19 13.81
C ALA A 263 -11.08 -6.24 12.69
N GLY A 264 -10.13 -6.08 11.76
CA GLY A 264 -10.06 -6.90 10.56
C GLY A 264 -11.32 -6.77 9.72
N ASP A 265 -11.71 -7.85 9.06
CA ASP A 265 -12.96 -7.93 8.32
C ASP A 265 -14.17 -7.89 9.28
N THR A 266 -15.12 -6.98 9.00
CA THR A 266 -16.33 -6.78 9.80
C THR A 266 -17.28 -7.98 9.77
N ASP A 267 -17.18 -8.84 8.76
CA ASP A 267 -18.02 -10.04 8.64
C ASP A 267 -17.52 -11.19 9.50
N THR A 268 -16.30 -11.12 10.02
CA THR A 268 -15.65 -12.18 10.81
C THR A 268 -15.17 -11.69 12.19
N VAL A 269 -16.00 -10.92 12.89
CA VAL A 269 -15.66 -10.41 14.23
C VAL A 269 -15.70 -11.54 15.27
N PRO A 270 -14.62 -11.76 16.05
CA PRO A 270 -14.61 -12.73 17.13
C PRO A 270 -15.70 -12.46 18.19
N SER A 271 -16.25 -13.54 18.78
CA SER A 271 -17.28 -13.45 19.82
C SER A 271 -16.81 -12.78 21.10
N GLU A 272 -15.51 -12.75 21.33
CA GLU A 272 -14.83 -12.15 22.48
C GLU A 272 -14.81 -10.62 22.43
N PHE A 273 -15.00 -10.05 21.23
CA PHE A 273 -15.03 -8.60 21.08
C PHE A 273 -16.25 -7.99 21.77
N PRO A 274 -16.05 -6.92 22.56
CA PRO A 274 -17.14 -6.34 23.35
C PRO A 274 -18.19 -5.67 22.47
N THR A 275 -19.45 -5.83 22.88
CA THR A 275 -20.56 -5.10 22.25
C THR A 275 -20.36 -3.59 22.43
N GLY A 276 -20.48 -2.83 21.35
CA GLY A 276 -20.24 -1.38 21.37
C GLY A 276 -18.77 -0.98 21.13
N LEU A 277 -17.91 -1.93 20.75
CA LEU A 277 -16.58 -1.62 20.23
C LEU A 277 -16.70 -0.68 19.03
N ILE A 278 -15.84 0.34 18.99
CA ILE A 278 -15.73 1.28 17.89
C ILE A 278 -14.45 0.96 17.13
N SER A 279 -14.56 0.69 15.84
CA SER A 279 -13.41 0.52 14.95
C SER A 279 -13.30 1.67 13.98
N VAL A 280 -12.06 2.12 13.76
CA VAL A 280 -11.72 3.07 12.71
C VAL A 280 -11.37 2.27 11.46
N SER A 281 -12.08 2.51 10.37
CA SER A 281 -11.78 1.94 9.06
C SER A 281 -11.86 3.01 7.98
N TYR A 282 -11.40 2.69 6.77
CA TYR A 282 -11.62 3.57 5.62
C TYR A 282 -12.92 3.21 4.90
N ASP A 283 -13.46 4.19 4.19
CA ASP A 283 -14.67 4.01 3.40
C ASP A 283 -14.36 3.15 2.15
N GLU A 284 -14.82 1.89 2.18
CA GLU A 284 -14.68 0.99 1.04
C GLU A 284 -15.59 1.34 -0.14
N TRP A 285 -16.66 2.10 0.10
CA TRP A 285 -17.57 2.52 -0.96
C TRP A 285 -16.93 3.53 -1.90
N ASP A 286 -16.22 4.51 -1.35
CA ASP A 286 -15.54 5.54 -2.12
C ASP A 286 -14.12 5.14 -2.52
N TYR A 287 -13.48 4.22 -1.79
CA TYR A 287 -12.08 3.82 -1.98
C TYR A 287 -11.90 2.31 -1.97
N GLY A 288 -12.73 1.61 -2.73
CA GLY A 288 -12.69 0.16 -2.87
C GLY A 288 -11.46 -0.36 -3.64
N LEU A 289 -11.34 -1.68 -3.72
CA LEU A 289 -10.20 -2.35 -4.34
C LEU A 289 -9.90 -1.86 -5.78
N PRO A 290 -10.87 -1.61 -6.68
CA PRO A 290 -10.57 -1.08 -8.01
C PRO A 290 -9.87 0.29 -7.99
N ALA A 291 -10.24 1.17 -7.06
CA ALA A 291 -9.61 2.48 -6.91
C ALA A 291 -8.18 2.35 -6.40
N ARG A 292 -7.93 1.47 -5.42
CA ARG A 292 -6.57 1.20 -4.89
C ARG A 292 -5.65 0.59 -5.94
N VAL A 293 -6.16 -0.33 -6.78
CA VAL A 293 -5.39 -0.89 -7.91
C VAL A 293 -4.99 0.22 -8.89
N ARG A 294 -5.95 1.07 -9.25
CA ARG A 294 -5.70 2.21 -10.14
C ARG A 294 -4.62 3.13 -9.58
N ASP A 295 -4.75 3.51 -8.30
CA ASP A 295 -3.78 4.38 -7.64
C ASP A 295 -2.41 3.71 -7.52
N GLY A 296 -2.34 2.40 -7.27
CA GLY A 296 -1.09 1.63 -7.28
C GLY A 296 -0.39 1.67 -8.64
N ILE A 297 -1.14 1.48 -9.73
CA ILE A 297 -0.61 1.61 -11.09
C ILE A 297 -0.12 3.05 -11.34
N ALA A 298 -0.90 4.05 -10.91
CA ALA A 298 -0.55 5.46 -11.07
C ALA A 298 0.74 5.82 -10.33
N ILE A 299 0.92 5.36 -9.10
CA ILE A 299 2.13 5.59 -8.30
C ILE A 299 3.36 5.06 -9.02
N ILE A 300 3.35 3.79 -9.44
CA ILE A 300 4.50 3.18 -10.15
C ILE A 300 4.77 3.90 -11.47
N THR A 301 3.72 4.26 -12.21
CA THR A 301 3.86 4.93 -13.51
C THR A 301 4.41 6.34 -13.35
N THR A 302 3.93 7.09 -12.37
CA THR A 302 4.42 8.45 -12.07
C THR A 302 5.87 8.42 -11.63
N ALA A 303 6.24 7.52 -10.71
CA ALA A 303 7.61 7.36 -10.26
C ALA A 303 8.56 7.03 -11.43
N ALA A 304 8.15 6.14 -12.35
CA ALA A 304 8.94 5.83 -13.55
C ALA A 304 9.03 7.04 -14.51
N SER A 305 7.98 7.84 -14.63
CA SER A 305 7.97 9.08 -15.43
C SER A 305 8.93 10.12 -14.84
N ASP A 306 8.95 10.28 -13.53
CA ASP A 306 9.85 11.20 -12.83
C ASP A 306 11.31 10.74 -12.95
N MET A 307 11.58 9.44 -12.79
CA MET A 307 12.92 8.89 -13.03
C MET A 307 13.40 9.12 -14.46
N LEU A 308 12.53 8.94 -15.45
CA LEU A 308 12.87 9.21 -16.84
C LEU A 308 13.19 10.70 -17.07
N SER A 309 12.44 11.61 -16.45
CA SER A 309 12.63 13.06 -16.56
C SER A 309 13.91 13.53 -15.87
N GLU A 310 14.25 13.01 -14.71
CA GLU A 310 15.41 13.41 -13.92
C GLU A 310 16.71 12.73 -14.36
N HIS A 311 16.64 11.43 -14.68
CA HIS A 311 17.81 10.60 -14.97
C HIS A 311 17.95 10.20 -16.43
N SER A 312 16.94 10.49 -17.28
CA SER A 312 16.87 10.12 -18.69
C SER A 312 16.90 8.61 -18.97
N PHE A 313 16.64 7.79 -17.99
CA PHE A 313 16.49 6.33 -18.15
C PHE A 313 15.53 5.73 -17.10
N ILE A 314 14.98 4.57 -17.41
CA ILE A 314 14.23 3.72 -16.50
C ILE A 314 15.04 2.44 -16.34
N PRO A 315 15.22 1.90 -15.11
CA PRO A 315 15.94 0.66 -14.91
C PRO A 315 15.30 -0.50 -15.67
N GLU A 316 16.13 -1.33 -16.25
CA GLU A 316 15.63 -2.58 -16.83
C GLU A 316 15.22 -3.54 -15.70
N PRO A 317 14.07 -4.20 -15.85
CA PRO A 317 13.62 -5.17 -14.86
C PRO A 317 14.56 -6.37 -14.79
N LYS A 318 14.70 -6.96 -13.62
CA LYS A 318 15.41 -8.23 -13.51
C LYS A 318 14.62 -9.32 -14.23
N SER A 319 15.34 -10.13 -14.99
CA SER A 319 14.75 -11.23 -15.74
C SER A 319 14.56 -12.53 -14.92
N SER A 320 14.93 -12.53 -13.63
CA SER A 320 14.85 -13.72 -12.78
C SER A 320 14.99 -13.38 -11.31
N CYS A 321 14.15 -13.97 -10.46
CA CYS A 321 14.27 -13.93 -9.00
C CYS A 321 15.56 -14.58 -8.48
N TYR A 322 16.18 -15.44 -9.27
CA TYR A 322 17.30 -16.29 -8.83
C TYR A 322 18.68 -15.75 -9.21
N ASN A 323 18.78 -14.68 -9.97
CA ASN A 323 20.05 -14.08 -10.37
C ASN A 323 20.49 -12.97 -9.39
N THR A 324 21.18 -13.38 -8.33
CA THR A 324 21.66 -12.50 -7.25
C THR A 324 22.99 -11.76 -7.55
N HIS A 325 23.61 -11.93 -8.71
CA HIS A 325 25.00 -11.50 -8.93
C HIS A 325 25.22 -10.23 -9.74
N GLU A 326 24.20 -9.49 -10.19
CA GLU A 326 24.41 -8.22 -10.89
C GLU A 326 24.27 -6.99 -9.97
N LYS A 327 25.45 -6.44 -9.71
CA LYS A 327 25.83 -5.09 -9.22
C LYS A 327 24.77 -4.26 -8.48
N ARG A 328 24.86 -4.32 -7.15
CA ARG A 328 24.21 -3.42 -6.17
C ARG A 328 24.59 -1.92 -6.27
N ILE A 329 25.50 -1.51 -7.16
CA ILE A 329 26.16 -0.20 -7.11
C ILE A 329 25.30 0.97 -7.61
N TYR A 330 24.31 0.73 -8.46
CA TYR A 330 23.42 1.79 -8.98
C TYR A 330 22.08 1.92 -8.23
N GLN A 331 21.76 1.01 -7.37
CA GLN A 331 20.41 0.87 -6.79
C GLN A 331 20.23 1.64 -5.47
N SER A 332 21.30 1.90 -4.70
CA SER A 332 21.21 2.65 -3.45
C SER A 332 20.72 4.10 -3.61
N ASN A 333 20.96 4.72 -4.76
CA ASN A 333 20.50 6.08 -5.03
C ASN A 333 19.05 6.15 -5.55
N MET A 334 18.46 5.00 -5.90
CA MET A 334 17.07 4.90 -6.41
C MET A 334 16.07 4.58 -5.30
N LEU A 335 16.49 3.85 -4.26
CA LEU A 335 15.67 3.46 -3.12
C LEU A 335 15.03 4.64 -2.38
N ASN A 336 15.67 5.81 -2.40
CA ASN A 336 15.20 7.00 -1.72
C ASN A 336 14.18 7.83 -2.52
N ARG A 337 13.75 7.37 -3.71
CA ARG A 337 12.90 8.14 -4.61
C ARG A 337 11.64 7.41 -5.11
N TRP A 338 11.42 6.17 -4.65
CA TRP A 338 10.18 5.43 -4.85
C TRP A 338 9.17 5.74 -3.75
#